data_0c7dc8ea1e56c61659413b44cfd8ba42
#
_entry.id   0c7dc8ea1e56c61659413b44cfd8ba42
#
_cell.length_a   1.000
_cell.length_b   1.000
_cell.length_c   1.000
_cell.angle_alpha   90.00
_cell.angle_beta   90.00
_cell.angle_gamma   90.00
#
_symmetry.space_group_name_H-M   'P 1'
#
loop_
_entity.id
_entity.type
_entity.pdbx_description
1 polymer ?
#
loop_
_entity_poly.entity_id
_entity_poly.type
_entity_poly.pdbx_seq_one_letter_code
_entity_poly.pdbx_strand_id
1 'polypeptide(L)'
;MKKENGFIKFLLIVITIAFAGILMLFGYVMYNEFSGNENITFGNLKLIDSKIENQESDNKISDKGNTLVTKSEKTEYEDKYLYKQLSKDEKIIYEKLYENKEKLKIGTYKIEFGNTFYNILSQENGSDKLQEEYQTAIEAFTYDNPDVFYIDVTKMYINIETIQKVFSTKYNVYINNAKNPTYLLDGFTSKSQIDQCEKQIIDVKDQILKEINEKNDIEKIRYIHDYLIDTIDYDQTFKQDNIYNIYGALVSKLCVC
;
A
#
# COMPACT_ATOMS: atom_id res chain seq x y z
N MET A 1 16.68 -4.43 75.48
CA MET A 1 17.10 -3.88 74.14
C MET A 1 17.28 -5.05 73.20
N LYS A 2 16.41 -5.18 72.20
CA LYS A 2 16.56 -6.21 71.14
C LYS A 2 17.74 -5.81 70.27
N LYS A 3 18.78 -6.65 70.18
CA LYS A 3 19.90 -6.51 69.21
C LYS A 3 19.29 -6.58 67.82
N GLU A 4 19.14 -5.47 67.11
CA GLU A 4 18.78 -5.50 65.67
C GLU A 4 19.90 -6.21 64.91
N ASN A 5 19.53 -7.26 64.18
CA ASN A 5 20.49 -8.05 63.42
C ASN A 5 21.11 -7.18 62.31
N GLY A 6 22.42 -6.91 62.42
CA GLY A 6 23.18 -6.14 61.39
C GLY A 6 22.99 -6.69 59.96
N PHE A 7 22.71 -7.99 59.86
CA PHE A 7 22.36 -8.64 58.58
C PHE A 7 21.08 -8.10 57.95
N ILE A 8 20.04 -7.85 58.78
CA ILE A 8 18.76 -7.26 58.27
C ILE A 8 18.96 -5.82 57.76
N LYS A 9 19.79 -5.02 58.49
CA LYS A 9 20.13 -3.66 58.01
C LYS A 9 20.92 -3.68 56.74
N PHE A 10 21.89 -4.58 56.60
CA PHE A 10 22.67 -4.78 55.37
C PHE A 10 21.76 -5.18 54.21
N LEU A 11 20.86 -6.16 54.40
CA LEU A 11 19.93 -6.61 53.40
C LEU A 11 19.00 -5.50 52.92
N LEU A 12 18.47 -4.68 53.82
CA LEU A 12 17.64 -3.51 53.52
C LEU A 12 18.40 -2.47 52.68
N ILE A 13 19.66 -2.21 52.98
CA ILE A 13 20.51 -1.31 52.16
C ILE A 13 20.71 -1.84 50.76
N VAL A 14 21.00 -3.13 50.59
CA VAL A 14 21.16 -3.74 49.27
C VAL A 14 19.88 -3.68 48.45
N ILE A 15 18.73 -3.99 49.06
CA ILE A 15 17.42 -3.88 48.42
C ILE A 15 17.12 -2.43 48.01
N THR A 16 17.43 -1.45 48.85
CA THR A 16 17.19 -0.03 48.53
C THR A 16 18.05 0.44 47.35
N ILE A 17 19.32 0.03 47.31
CA ILE A 17 20.24 0.34 46.19
C ILE A 17 19.76 -0.31 44.89
N ALA A 18 19.35 -1.58 44.96
CA ALA A 18 18.81 -2.29 43.81
C ALA A 18 17.54 -1.63 43.26
N PHE A 19 16.63 -1.21 44.19
CA PHE A 19 15.40 -0.53 43.78
C PHE A 19 15.66 0.87 43.20
N ALA A 20 16.60 1.63 43.76
CA ALA A 20 17.04 2.91 43.20
C ALA A 20 17.66 2.74 41.79
N GLY A 21 18.44 1.69 41.58
CA GLY A 21 18.98 1.34 40.27
C GLY A 21 17.89 1.03 39.23
N ILE A 22 16.86 0.28 39.63
CA ILE A 22 15.72 -0.02 38.77
C ILE A 22 14.94 1.26 38.41
N LEU A 23 14.73 2.15 39.38
CA LEU A 23 14.05 3.44 39.12
C LEU A 23 14.85 4.35 38.21
N MET A 24 16.19 4.39 38.32
CA MET A 24 17.05 5.16 37.40
C MET A 24 17.00 4.58 35.99
N LEU A 25 17.02 3.26 35.85
CA LEU A 25 16.92 2.57 34.57
C LEU A 25 15.56 2.84 33.92
N PHE A 26 14.49 2.76 34.71
CA PHE A 26 13.14 3.11 34.24
C PHE A 26 13.04 4.57 33.82
N GLY A 27 13.56 5.49 34.62
CA GLY A 27 13.59 6.91 34.28
C GLY A 27 14.39 7.22 33.01
N TYR A 28 15.52 6.53 32.80
CA TYR A 28 16.31 6.64 31.59
C TYR A 28 15.57 6.12 30.34
N VAL A 29 14.91 4.95 30.45
CA VAL A 29 14.10 4.39 29.38
C VAL A 29 12.94 5.32 29.04
N MET A 30 12.23 5.84 30.04
CA MET A 30 11.13 6.80 29.85
C MET A 30 11.63 8.11 29.22
N TYR A 31 12.76 8.63 29.67
CA TYR A 31 13.35 9.83 29.09
C TYR A 31 13.66 9.65 27.60
N ASN A 32 14.28 8.52 27.23
CA ASN A 32 14.60 8.24 25.82
C ASN A 32 13.35 8.00 24.96
N GLU A 33 12.32 7.35 25.50
CA GLU A 33 11.03 7.15 24.80
C GLU A 33 10.32 8.50 24.53
N PHE A 34 10.38 9.44 25.47
CA PHE A 34 9.77 10.76 25.31
C PHE A 34 10.65 11.80 24.58
N SER A 35 11.98 11.65 24.61
CA SER A 35 12.89 12.61 23.99
C SER A 35 13.17 12.35 22.51
N GLY A 36 12.61 11.26 21.95
CA GLY A 36 12.78 10.93 20.52
C GLY A 36 14.20 10.54 20.12
N ASN A 37 15.09 10.24 21.06
CA ASN A 37 16.44 9.79 20.77
C ASN A 37 16.45 8.29 20.36
N GLU A 38 16.84 8.06 19.12
CA GLU A 38 16.99 6.75 18.50
C GLU A 38 18.23 6.02 19.05
N ASN A 39 18.07 4.76 19.34
CA ASN A 39 19.06 3.76 19.73
C ASN A 39 19.16 3.40 21.23
N ILE A 40 18.29 2.50 21.66
CA ILE A 40 18.56 1.65 22.83
C ILE A 40 18.76 0.23 22.34
N THR A 41 19.98 -0.31 22.52
CA THR A 41 20.26 -1.71 22.23
C THR A 41 20.20 -2.48 23.54
N PHE A 42 19.14 -3.26 23.76
CA PHE A 42 19.05 -4.26 24.81
C PHE A 42 19.22 -5.66 24.19
N GLY A 43 20.38 -6.25 24.35
CA GLY A 43 20.68 -7.55 23.79
C GLY A 43 20.65 -7.57 22.26
N ASN A 44 20.19 -8.65 21.63
CA ASN A 44 20.11 -8.80 20.17
C ASN A 44 18.86 -8.17 19.51
N LEU A 45 18.10 -7.32 20.22
CA LEU A 45 16.94 -6.60 19.70
C LEU A 45 17.39 -5.26 19.11
N LYS A 46 17.45 -5.20 17.79
CA LYS A 46 17.73 -3.96 17.05
C LYS A 46 16.43 -3.21 16.83
N LEU A 47 16.17 -2.17 17.60
CA LEU A 47 15.06 -1.25 17.41
C LEU A 47 15.48 -0.20 16.37
N ILE A 48 14.88 -0.25 15.20
CA ILE A 48 15.09 0.74 14.14
C ILE A 48 13.92 1.71 14.19
N ASP A 49 14.19 2.96 14.54
CA ASP A 49 13.21 4.06 14.47
C ASP A 49 13.42 4.83 13.16
N SER A 50 12.39 4.94 12.35
CA SER A 50 12.43 5.77 11.13
C SER A 50 11.96 7.19 11.46
N LYS A 51 12.82 8.18 11.27
CA LYS A 51 12.47 9.61 11.36
C LYS A 51 11.38 9.95 10.36
N ILE A 52 10.25 10.42 10.86
CA ILE A 52 9.32 11.22 10.07
C ILE A 52 9.74 12.68 10.29
N GLU A 53 10.39 13.28 9.30
CA GLU A 53 10.59 14.73 9.26
C GLU A 53 9.24 15.41 8.97
N ASN A 54 8.62 15.93 10.03
CA ASN A 54 7.57 16.92 9.89
C ASN A 54 8.23 18.27 9.54
N GLN A 55 8.15 18.67 8.29
CA GLN A 55 8.36 20.07 7.94
C GLN A 55 7.12 20.87 8.32
N GLU A 56 7.12 21.43 9.52
CA GLU A 56 6.25 22.55 9.86
C GLU A 56 6.75 23.80 9.11
N SER A 57 6.01 24.23 8.11
CA SER A 57 6.18 25.56 7.56
C SER A 57 5.31 26.54 8.34
N ASP A 58 5.93 27.36 9.17
CA ASP A 58 5.33 28.57 9.76
C ASP A 58 4.81 29.49 8.67
N ASN A 59 3.48 29.58 8.52
CA ASN A 59 2.85 30.69 7.82
C ASN A 59 1.88 31.41 8.78
N LYS A 60 2.32 32.60 9.20
CA LYS A 60 1.50 33.60 9.89
C LYS A 60 0.25 33.90 9.06
N ILE A 61 -0.93 33.62 9.62
CA ILE A 61 -2.21 34.00 9.07
C ILE A 61 -2.48 35.45 9.44
N SER A 62 -2.60 36.29 8.42
CA SER A 62 -3.24 37.59 8.50
C SER A 62 -4.71 37.43 8.09
N ASP A 63 -5.60 37.74 9.02
CA ASP A 63 -7.04 37.69 8.90
C ASP A 63 -7.56 38.70 7.86
N LYS A 64 -8.24 38.20 6.81
CA LYS A 64 -9.36 38.89 6.12
C LYS A 64 -10.19 37.86 5.37
N GLY A 65 -11.44 37.78 5.79
CA GLY A 65 -12.43 36.85 5.27
C GLY A 65 -12.61 36.90 3.75
N ASN A 66 -12.56 35.72 3.18
CA ASN A 66 -13.32 35.39 1.98
C ASN A 66 -13.51 33.87 1.97
N THR A 67 -14.75 33.45 2.15
CA THR A 67 -15.15 32.04 2.09
C THR A 67 -15.03 31.58 0.64
N LEU A 68 -13.85 31.19 0.23
CA LEU A 68 -13.66 30.37 -0.97
C LEU A 68 -13.96 28.92 -0.55
N VAL A 69 -15.16 28.47 -0.90
CA VAL A 69 -15.46 27.04 -0.97
C VAL A 69 -14.52 26.49 -2.04
N THR A 70 -13.36 26.00 -1.62
CA THR A 70 -12.51 25.15 -2.45
C THR A 70 -13.31 23.89 -2.73
N LYS A 71 -13.90 23.82 -3.92
CA LYS A 71 -14.43 22.61 -4.51
C LYS A 71 -13.23 21.67 -4.57
N SER A 72 -13.15 20.70 -3.64
CA SER A 72 -12.19 19.61 -3.72
C SER A 72 -12.38 18.99 -5.10
N GLU A 73 -11.37 19.07 -5.97
CA GLU A 73 -11.40 18.36 -7.23
C GLU A 73 -11.54 16.89 -6.90
N LYS A 74 -12.64 16.28 -7.36
CA LYS A 74 -12.94 14.89 -7.15
C LYS A 74 -11.86 14.06 -7.84
N THR A 75 -11.21 13.15 -7.10
CA THR A 75 -10.21 12.28 -7.69
C THR A 75 -10.87 11.26 -8.63
N GLU A 76 -10.18 10.90 -9.71
CA GLU A 76 -10.74 10.06 -10.78
C GLU A 76 -11.22 8.68 -10.25
N TYR A 77 -10.59 8.13 -9.23
CA TYR A 77 -10.99 6.84 -8.64
C TYR A 77 -12.31 6.91 -7.85
N GLU A 78 -12.75 8.09 -7.38
CA GLU A 78 -14.01 8.22 -6.62
C GLU A 78 -15.24 7.83 -7.43
N ASP A 79 -15.16 7.84 -8.76
CA ASP A 79 -16.24 7.43 -9.66
C ASP A 79 -16.18 5.95 -10.05
N LYS A 80 -15.11 5.25 -9.74
CA LYS A 80 -14.94 3.83 -10.06
C LYS A 80 -15.98 2.96 -9.34
N TYR A 81 -16.45 1.94 -10.03
CA TYR A 81 -17.59 1.13 -9.56
C TYR A 81 -17.26 0.30 -8.32
N LEU A 82 -16.13 -0.41 -8.35
CA LEU A 82 -15.74 -1.27 -7.23
C LEU A 82 -15.19 -0.44 -6.06
N TYR A 83 -14.45 0.62 -6.33
CA TYR A 83 -13.97 1.55 -5.28
C TYR A 83 -15.10 2.03 -4.36
N LYS A 84 -16.27 2.36 -4.92
CA LYS A 84 -17.42 2.83 -4.12
C LYS A 84 -17.93 1.81 -3.11
N GLN A 85 -17.70 0.52 -3.34
CA GLN A 85 -18.17 -0.58 -2.53
C GLN A 85 -17.18 -0.95 -1.41
N LEU A 86 -15.96 -0.44 -1.46
CA LEU A 86 -14.89 -0.75 -0.53
C LEU A 86 -15.15 -0.19 0.88
N SER A 87 -14.70 -0.92 1.88
CA SER A 87 -14.56 -0.47 3.27
C SER A 87 -13.56 0.70 3.40
N LYS A 88 -13.44 1.24 4.59
CA LYS A 88 -12.48 2.32 4.85
C LYS A 88 -11.03 1.86 4.66
N ASP A 89 -10.67 0.69 5.18
CA ASP A 89 -9.29 0.19 5.15
C ASP A 89 -8.92 -0.31 3.74
N GLU A 90 -9.86 -0.95 3.03
CA GLU A 90 -9.73 -1.30 1.61
C GLU A 90 -9.50 -0.07 0.73
N LYS A 91 -10.23 1.04 0.97
CA LYS A 91 -10.04 2.29 0.25
C LYS A 91 -8.63 2.86 0.41
N ILE A 92 -8.09 2.84 1.62
CA ILE A 92 -6.71 3.29 1.86
C ILE A 92 -5.71 2.50 1.01
N ILE A 93 -5.91 1.18 0.89
CA ILE A 93 -5.05 0.33 0.07
C ILE A 93 -5.22 0.65 -1.41
N TYR A 94 -6.47 0.73 -1.90
CA TYR A 94 -6.79 1.06 -3.29
C TYR A 94 -6.21 2.41 -3.71
N GLU A 95 -6.41 3.46 -2.90
CA GLU A 95 -5.92 4.81 -3.13
C GLU A 95 -4.39 4.83 -3.27
N LYS A 96 -3.68 4.13 -2.38
CA LYS A 96 -2.22 4.02 -2.45
C LYS A 96 -1.74 3.29 -3.70
N LEU A 97 -2.43 2.24 -4.12
CA LEU A 97 -2.14 1.55 -5.39
C LEU A 97 -2.37 2.50 -6.56
N TYR A 98 -3.50 3.22 -6.59
CA TYR A 98 -3.87 4.16 -7.65
C TYR A 98 -2.87 5.32 -7.76
N GLU A 99 -2.53 5.98 -6.65
CA GLU A 99 -1.55 7.07 -6.61
C GLU A 99 -0.16 6.67 -7.11
N ASN A 100 0.17 5.38 -7.03
CA ASN A 100 1.49 4.86 -7.40
C ASN A 100 1.49 4.05 -8.72
N LYS A 101 0.43 4.06 -9.52
CA LYS A 101 0.34 3.30 -10.79
C LYS A 101 1.62 3.42 -11.63
N GLU A 102 2.11 4.62 -11.84
CA GLU A 102 3.34 4.86 -12.62
C GLU A 102 4.60 4.24 -12.01
N LYS A 103 4.69 4.19 -10.67
CA LYS A 103 5.82 3.57 -9.98
C LYS A 103 5.73 2.05 -9.96
N LEU A 104 4.50 1.52 -10.03
CA LEU A 104 4.29 0.06 -10.11
C LEU A 104 4.87 -0.55 -11.39
N LYS A 105 5.03 0.22 -12.47
CA LYS A 105 5.70 -0.20 -13.70
C LYS A 105 7.18 -0.60 -13.51
N ILE A 106 7.78 -0.28 -12.35
CA ILE A 106 9.14 -0.70 -11.97
C ILE A 106 9.17 -2.21 -11.64
N GLY A 107 8.05 -2.78 -11.19
CA GLY A 107 7.92 -4.20 -10.83
C GLY A 107 8.47 -4.59 -9.46
N THR A 108 9.15 -3.67 -8.76
CA THR A 108 9.74 -3.90 -7.43
C THR A 108 9.47 -2.73 -6.47
N TYR A 109 8.66 -1.75 -6.91
CA TYR A 109 8.35 -0.58 -6.09
C TYR A 109 7.58 -1.00 -4.83
N LYS A 110 8.06 -0.54 -3.66
CA LYS A 110 7.45 -0.80 -2.36
C LYS A 110 6.43 0.30 -2.04
N ILE A 111 5.20 -0.06 -1.75
CA ILE A 111 4.16 0.87 -1.28
C ILE A 111 4.11 0.80 0.24
N GLU A 112 4.37 1.90 0.92
CA GLU A 112 4.42 1.96 2.37
C GLU A 112 3.15 2.57 2.97
N PHE A 113 2.64 1.93 4.03
CA PHE A 113 1.52 2.39 4.85
C PHE A 113 1.97 2.72 6.28
N GLY A 114 3.19 2.30 6.68
CA GLY A 114 3.68 2.49 8.04
C GLY A 114 2.72 1.91 9.08
N ASN A 115 2.30 2.72 10.06
CA ASN A 115 1.42 2.29 11.16
C ASN A 115 -0.09 2.56 10.90
N THR A 116 -0.49 2.82 9.67
CA THR A 116 -1.88 3.19 9.30
C THR A 116 -2.93 2.19 9.80
N PHE A 117 -2.62 0.89 9.72
CA PHE A 117 -3.52 -0.20 10.11
C PHE A 117 -3.41 -0.65 11.56
N TYR A 118 -2.90 0.22 12.45
CA TYR A 118 -2.75 -0.12 13.88
C TYR A 118 -4.05 -0.64 14.52
N ASN A 119 -5.18 0.00 14.22
CA ASN A 119 -6.47 -0.34 14.84
C ASN A 119 -6.94 -1.75 14.47
N ILE A 120 -6.74 -2.20 13.24
CA ILE A 120 -7.09 -3.56 12.83
C ILE A 120 -6.05 -4.55 13.38
N LEU A 121 -4.75 -4.24 13.29
CA LEU A 121 -3.66 -5.13 13.70
C LEU A 121 -3.54 -5.34 15.20
N SER A 122 -4.08 -4.42 16.01
CA SER A 122 -4.14 -4.56 17.48
C SER A 122 -5.28 -5.46 17.97
N GLN A 123 -6.17 -5.91 17.08
CA GLN A 123 -7.27 -6.82 17.40
C GLN A 123 -6.85 -8.29 17.27
N GLU A 124 -7.64 -9.18 17.86
CA GLU A 124 -7.51 -10.61 17.63
C GLU A 124 -7.72 -10.92 16.13
N ASN A 125 -6.85 -11.75 15.56
CA ASN A 125 -6.83 -12.07 14.12
C ASN A 125 -6.66 -10.84 13.20
N GLY A 126 -6.09 -9.74 13.69
CA GLY A 126 -5.95 -8.50 12.93
C GLY A 126 -5.11 -8.66 11.66
N SER A 127 -4.10 -9.53 11.67
CA SER A 127 -3.29 -9.83 10.48
C SER A 127 -4.11 -10.53 9.39
N ASP A 128 -4.96 -11.48 9.75
CA ASP A 128 -5.81 -12.19 8.80
C ASP A 128 -6.85 -11.24 8.19
N LYS A 129 -7.47 -10.39 9.04
CA LYS A 129 -8.39 -9.34 8.57
C LYS A 129 -7.73 -8.38 7.58
N LEU A 130 -6.52 -7.91 7.88
CA LEU A 130 -5.82 -7.01 6.97
C LEU A 130 -5.46 -7.70 5.66
N GLN A 131 -5.17 -9.01 5.68
CA GLN A 131 -4.94 -9.79 4.46
C GLN A 131 -6.22 -9.89 3.61
N GLU A 132 -7.39 -10.07 4.21
CA GLU A 132 -8.69 -10.07 3.51
C GLU A 132 -9.00 -8.69 2.90
N GLU A 133 -8.83 -7.60 3.66
CA GLU A 133 -8.99 -6.23 3.17
C GLU A 133 -8.04 -5.93 1.99
N TYR A 134 -6.80 -6.40 2.07
CA TYR A 134 -5.84 -6.27 0.98
C TYR A 134 -6.30 -7.02 -0.28
N GLN A 135 -6.77 -8.26 -0.14
CA GLN A 135 -7.22 -9.07 -1.27
C GLN A 135 -8.39 -8.39 -2.00
N THR A 136 -9.39 -7.93 -1.25
CA THR A 136 -10.53 -7.20 -1.81
C THR A 136 -10.10 -5.91 -2.51
N ALA A 137 -9.21 -5.14 -1.88
CA ALA A 137 -8.75 -3.87 -2.43
C ALA A 137 -7.94 -4.03 -3.73
N ILE A 138 -7.03 -5.03 -3.80
CA ILE A 138 -6.20 -5.24 -4.99
C ILE A 138 -7.03 -5.80 -6.16
N GLU A 139 -8.00 -6.65 -5.90
CA GLU A 139 -8.96 -7.11 -6.90
C GLU A 139 -9.79 -5.94 -7.45
N ALA A 140 -10.39 -5.13 -6.59
CA ALA A 140 -11.13 -3.94 -7.00
C ALA A 140 -10.26 -2.98 -7.81
N PHE A 141 -9.00 -2.76 -7.38
CA PHE A 141 -8.06 -1.90 -8.07
C PHE A 141 -7.76 -2.39 -9.49
N THR A 142 -7.51 -3.67 -9.69
CA THR A 142 -7.17 -4.21 -11.01
C THR A 142 -8.39 -4.24 -11.95
N TYR A 143 -9.58 -4.57 -11.46
CA TYR A 143 -10.79 -4.57 -12.27
C TYR A 143 -11.27 -3.15 -12.64
N ASP A 144 -11.16 -2.21 -11.74
CA ASP A 144 -11.52 -0.81 -12.02
C ASP A 144 -10.48 -0.09 -12.92
N ASN A 145 -9.25 -0.62 -13.02
CA ASN A 145 -8.14 0.00 -13.74
C ASN A 145 -7.49 -0.97 -14.73
N PRO A 146 -8.15 -1.30 -15.86
CA PRO A 146 -7.61 -2.21 -16.86
C PRO A 146 -6.31 -1.68 -17.52
N ASP A 147 -6.00 -0.41 -17.36
CA ASP A 147 -4.71 0.20 -17.72
C ASP A 147 -3.53 -0.33 -16.90
N VAL A 148 -3.79 -1.00 -15.77
CA VAL A 148 -2.77 -1.65 -14.93
C VAL A 148 -2.53 -3.12 -15.36
N PHE A 149 -2.59 -3.39 -16.65
CA PHE A 149 -2.51 -4.72 -17.27
C PHE A 149 -1.18 -5.47 -17.05
N TYR A 150 -0.16 -4.80 -16.59
CA TYR A 150 1.21 -5.27 -16.46
C TYR A 150 1.55 -5.93 -15.11
N ILE A 151 0.61 -5.95 -14.18
CA ILE A 151 0.82 -6.47 -12.82
C ILE A 151 0.29 -7.90 -12.69
N ASP A 152 1.10 -8.76 -12.09
CA ASP A 152 0.71 -10.06 -11.57
C ASP A 152 0.41 -9.93 -10.07
N VAL A 153 -0.87 -9.83 -9.74
CA VAL A 153 -1.32 -9.68 -8.35
C VAL A 153 -0.93 -10.87 -7.45
N THR A 154 -0.67 -12.03 -8.04
CA THR A 154 -0.23 -13.22 -7.30
C THR A 154 1.22 -13.10 -6.80
N LYS A 155 1.98 -12.15 -7.36
CA LYS A 155 3.35 -11.83 -6.97
C LYS A 155 3.44 -10.59 -6.05
N MET A 156 2.30 -9.97 -5.72
CA MET A 156 2.22 -8.83 -4.80
C MET A 156 1.74 -9.28 -3.43
N TYR A 157 2.41 -8.83 -2.37
CA TYR A 157 2.13 -9.25 -1.01
C TYR A 157 2.05 -8.07 -0.07
N ILE A 158 1.02 -8.06 0.80
CA ILE A 158 1.03 -7.19 1.96
C ILE A 158 1.88 -7.83 3.05
N ASN A 159 2.80 -7.05 3.61
CA ASN A 159 3.73 -7.48 4.64
C ASN A 159 3.48 -6.66 5.91
N ILE A 160 3.56 -7.32 7.05
CA ILE A 160 3.33 -6.74 8.37
C ILE A 160 4.55 -7.01 9.23
N GLU A 161 5.30 -5.96 9.55
CA GLU A 161 6.40 -6.03 10.51
C GLU A 161 5.92 -5.48 11.85
N THR A 162 6.11 -6.25 12.92
CA THR A 162 5.76 -5.82 14.28
C THR A 162 7.00 -5.27 14.96
N ILE A 163 6.94 -4.03 15.38
CA ILE A 163 7.99 -3.32 16.09
C ILE A 163 7.57 -3.20 17.55
N GLN A 164 8.19 -4.02 18.41
CA GLN A 164 7.95 -4.00 19.85
C GLN A 164 8.83 -2.93 20.51
N LYS A 165 8.18 -1.96 21.18
CA LYS A 165 8.82 -1.01 22.09
C LYS A 165 8.51 -1.37 23.55
N VAL A 166 9.22 -0.79 24.48
CA VAL A 166 9.09 -1.12 25.93
C VAL A 166 7.64 -0.95 26.44
N PHE A 167 6.92 0.05 25.93
CA PHE A 167 5.55 0.37 26.38
C PHE A 167 4.53 0.44 25.24
N SER A 168 4.91 0.10 24.01
CA SER A 168 4.01 0.19 22.87
C SER A 168 4.39 -0.80 21.78
N THR A 169 3.43 -1.15 20.96
CA THR A 169 3.62 -1.91 19.72
C THR A 169 3.33 -0.98 18.54
N LYS A 170 4.22 -0.96 17.55
CA LYS A 170 3.97 -0.31 16.25
C LYS A 170 4.00 -1.36 15.17
N TYR A 171 3.35 -1.07 14.07
CA TYR A 171 3.38 -1.91 12.89
C TYR A 171 3.96 -1.13 11.72
N ASN A 172 4.72 -1.81 10.89
CA ASN A 172 5.15 -1.28 9.60
C ASN A 172 4.55 -2.16 8.51
N VAL A 173 3.56 -1.60 7.80
CA VAL A 173 2.81 -2.31 6.76
C VAL A 173 3.24 -1.79 5.40
N TYR A 174 3.49 -2.70 4.47
CA TYR A 174 3.85 -2.34 3.09
C TYR A 174 3.47 -3.45 2.09
N ILE A 175 3.32 -3.06 0.82
CA ILE A 175 3.14 -3.99 -0.30
C ILE A 175 4.44 -4.03 -1.11
N ASN A 176 4.89 -5.22 -1.47
CA ASN A 176 6.00 -5.45 -2.38
C ASN A 176 5.88 -6.81 -3.10
N ASN A 177 6.92 -7.18 -3.85
CA ASN A 177 7.03 -8.47 -4.55
C ASN A 177 7.54 -9.62 -3.67
N ALA A 178 7.78 -9.41 -2.38
CA ALA A 178 8.31 -10.38 -1.43
C ALA A 178 9.55 -11.13 -1.97
N LYS A 179 9.44 -12.45 -2.21
CA LYS A 179 10.54 -13.30 -2.68
C LYS A 179 10.64 -13.38 -4.21
N ASN A 180 9.70 -12.80 -4.94
CA ASN A 180 9.74 -12.80 -6.40
C ASN A 180 10.72 -11.73 -6.90
N PRO A 181 11.39 -11.93 -8.06
CA PRO A 181 12.26 -10.91 -8.64
C PRO A 181 11.50 -9.63 -9.04
N THR A 182 10.24 -9.78 -9.41
CA THR A 182 9.32 -8.69 -9.78
C THR A 182 7.87 -9.13 -9.59
N TYR A 183 6.94 -8.18 -9.50
CA TYR A 183 5.50 -8.45 -9.60
C TYR A 183 4.94 -8.10 -11.00
N LEU A 184 5.78 -7.83 -11.99
CA LEU A 184 5.28 -7.71 -13.36
C LEU A 184 4.82 -9.06 -13.89
N LEU A 185 3.82 -9.03 -14.77
CA LEU A 185 3.43 -10.19 -15.55
C LEU A 185 4.61 -10.65 -16.43
N ASP A 186 4.65 -11.94 -16.71
CA ASP A 186 5.62 -12.50 -17.62
C ASP A 186 5.48 -11.81 -18.99
N GLY A 187 6.61 -11.54 -19.63
CA GLY A 187 6.67 -10.73 -20.86
C GLY A 187 6.97 -9.25 -20.63
N PHE A 188 6.80 -8.70 -19.41
CA PHE A 188 7.19 -7.32 -19.08
C PHE A 188 8.46 -7.30 -18.23
N THR A 189 9.46 -6.54 -18.69
CA THR A 189 10.78 -6.46 -18.05
C THR A 189 11.19 -5.04 -17.63
N SER A 190 10.48 -4.02 -18.11
CA SER A 190 10.84 -2.63 -17.85
C SER A 190 9.65 -1.67 -17.99
N LYS A 191 9.73 -0.54 -17.28
CA LYS A 191 8.78 0.56 -17.43
C LYS A 191 8.69 1.05 -18.88
N SER A 192 9.83 1.20 -19.57
CA SER A 192 9.84 1.68 -20.96
C SER A 192 9.07 0.77 -21.92
N GLN A 193 9.14 -0.54 -21.71
CA GLN A 193 8.35 -1.51 -22.48
C GLN A 193 6.85 -1.36 -22.20
N ILE A 194 6.48 -1.23 -20.93
CA ILE A 194 5.09 -1.03 -20.51
C ILE A 194 4.53 0.28 -21.09
N ASP A 195 5.28 1.38 -21.02
CA ASP A 195 4.89 2.67 -21.60
C ASP A 195 4.65 2.59 -23.12
N GLN A 196 5.43 1.77 -23.84
CA GLN A 196 5.22 1.50 -25.27
C GLN A 196 3.93 0.70 -25.50
N CYS A 197 3.66 -0.32 -24.68
CA CYS A 197 2.44 -1.10 -24.77
C CYS A 197 1.19 -0.25 -24.46
N GLU A 198 1.25 0.61 -23.45
CA GLU A 198 0.18 1.57 -23.17
C GLU A 198 -0.12 2.50 -24.34
N LYS A 199 0.93 3.00 -24.99
CA LYS A 199 0.75 3.83 -26.18
C LYS A 199 0.04 3.07 -27.28
N GLN A 200 0.38 1.82 -27.52
CA GLN A 200 -0.30 0.98 -28.51
C GLN A 200 -1.78 0.76 -28.17
N ILE A 201 -2.11 0.54 -26.88
CA ILE A 201 -3.51 0.43 -26.41
C ILE A 201 -4.25 1.74 -26.67
N ILE A 202 -3.63 2.89 -26.35
CA ILE A 202 -4.21 4.21 -26.57
C ILE A 202 -4.47 4.45 -28.05
N ASP A 203 -3.51 4.12 -28.93
CA ASP A 203 -3.65 4.28 -30.37
C ASP A 203 -4.86 3.46 -30.92
N VAL A 204 -5.03 2.21 -30.45
CA VAL A 204 -6.19 1.38 -30.82
C VAL A 204 -7.49 1.96 -30.27
N LYS A 205 -7.52 2.38 -29.00
CA LYS A 205 -8.67 3.01 -28.36
C LYS A 205 -9.10 4.25 -29.13
N ASP A 206 -8.16 5.12 -29.50
CA ASP A 206 -8.45 6.37 -30.20
C ASP A 206 -9.00 6.12 -31.62
N GLN A 207 -8.54 5.06 -32.30
CA GLN A 207 -9.13 4.61 -33.57
C GLN A 207 -10.60 4.18 -33.38
N ILE A 208 -10.89 3.34 -32.38
CA ILE A 208 -12.24 2.89 -32.07
C ILE A 208 -13.14 4.11 -31.74
N LEU A 209 -12.67 5.00 -30.86
CA LEU A 209 -13.42 6.19 -30.46
C LEU A 209 -13.77 7.10 -31.65
N LYS A 210 -12.86 7.23 -32.62
CA LYS A 210 -13.10 8.01 -33.84
C LYS A 210 -14.24 7.41 -34.68
N GLU A 211 -14.29 6.08 -34.79
CA GLU A 211 -15.32 5.38 -35.58
C GLU A 211 -16.71 5.40 -34.92
N ILE A 212 -16.78 5.57 -33.59
CA ILE A 212 -18.05 5.57 -32.86
C ILE A 212 -18.53 6.96 -32.44
N ASN A 213 -17.78 8.01 -32.73
CA ASN A 213 -18.02 9.36 -32.21
C ASN A 213 -19.44 9.89 -32.51
N GLU A 214 -19.97 9.62 -33.70
CA GLU A 214 -21.30 10.09 -34.15
C GLU A 214 -22.41 9.06 -33.91
N LYS A 215 -22.12 7.90 -33.31
CA LYS A 215 -23.10 6.83 -33.10
C LYS A 215 -23.86 7.05 -31.80
N ASN A 216 -25.13 6.58 -31.76
CA ASN A 216 -25.85 6.48 -30.49
C ASN A 216 -25.31 5.34 -29.63
N ASP A 217 -25.72 5.25 -28.36
CA ASP A 217 -25.14 4.31 -27.42
C ASP A 217 -25.31 2.82 -27.80
N ILE A 218 -26.45 2.47 -28.40
CA ILE A 218 -26.68 1.09 -28.88
C ILE A 218 -25.76 0.76 -30.06
N GLU A 219 -25.59 1.69 -30.98
CA GLU A 219 -24.69 1.55 -32.11
C GLU A 219 -23.21 1.50 -31.66
N LYS A 220 -22.83 2.26 -30.65
CA LYS A 220 -21.48 2.19 -30.03
C LYS A 220 -21.24 0.82 -29.44
N ILE A 221 -22.17 0.30 -28.64
CA ILE A 221 -22.06 -1.02 -28.01
C ILE A 221 -21.94 -2.10 -29.10
N ARG A 222 -22.79 -2.05 -30.13
CA ARG A 222 -22.74 -3.00 -31.24
C ARG A 222 -21.41 -2.93 -31.98
N TYR A 223 -20.95 -1.73 -32.30
CA TYR A 223 -19.66 -1.55 -33.00
C TYR A 223 -18.49 -2.15 -32.20
N ILE A 224 -18.42 -1.86 -30.87
CA ILE A 224 -17.36 -2.40 -30.03
C ILE A 224 -17.45 -3.93 -29.96
N HIS A 225 -18.65 -4.47 -29.79
CA HIS A 225 -18.88 -5.92 -29.78
C HIS A 225 -18.42 -6.58 -31.07
N ASP A 226 -18.87 -6.07 -32.22
CA ASP A 226 -18.52 -6.62 -33.52
C ASP A 226 -17.00 -6.48 -33.80
N TYR A 227 -16.40 -5.31 -33.43
CA TYR A 227 -14.97 -5.10 -33.52
C TYR A 227 -14.16 -6.15 -32.73
N LEU A 228 -14.57 -6.47 -31.49
CA LEU A 228 -13.90 -7.47 -30.68
C LEU A 228 -14.00 -8.87 -31.31
N ILE A 229 -15.19 -9.26 -31.76
CA ILE A 229 -15.42 -10.58 -32.41
C ILE A 229 -14.62 -10.70 -33.70
N ASP A 230 -14.61 -9.65 -34.52
CA ASP A 230 -13.99 -9.70 -35.86
C ASP A 230 -12.46 -9.59 -35.80
N THR A 231 -11.90 -9.06 -34.71
CA THR A 231 -10.46 -8.75 -34.66
C THR A 231 -9.66 -9.57 -33.65
N ILE A 232 -10.30 -10.28 -32.72
CA ILE A 232 -9.62 -11.02 -31.66
C ILE A 232 -9.80 -12.53 -31.88
N ASP A 233 -8.69 -13.24 -31.93
CA ASP A 233 -8.66 -14.70 -31.96
C ASP A 233 -8.62 -15.26 -30.51
N TYR A 234 -9.24 -16.42 -30.33
CA TYR A 234 -9.17 -17.15 -29.06
C TYR A 234 -7.89 -18.01 -28.99
N ASP A 235 -7.05 -17.79 -27.97
CA ASP A 235 -5.87 -18.65 -27.75
C ASP A 235 -6.25 -19.98 -27.12
N GLN A 236 -6.25 -21.03 -27.93
CA GLN A 236 -6.52 -22.39 -27.46
C GLN A 236 -5.31 -23.04 -26.79
N THR A 237 -4.13 -22.44 -26.88
CA THR A 237 -2.91 -23.00 -26.29
C THR A 237 -2.70 -22.63 -24.84
N PHE A 238 -3.26 -21.53 -24.40
CA PHE A 238 -3.07 -20.94 -23.06
C PHE A 238 -1.61 -20.69 -22.68
N LYS A 239 -0.74 -20.49 -23.70
CA LYS A 239 0.71 -20.36 -23.50
C LYS A 239 1.29 -19.02 -23.90
N GLN A 240 0.49 -18.18 -24.54
CA GLN A 240 0.94 -16.87 -24.97
C GLN A 240 0.87 -15.88 -23.82
N ASP A 241 1.83 -14.95 -23.78
CA ASP A 241 1.80 -13.85 -22.83
C ASP A 241 0.60 -12.92 -23.10
N ASN A 242 0.13 -12.26 -22.04
CA ASN A 242 -0.93 -11.23 -22.12
C ASN A 242 -2.32 -11.69 -22.56
N ILE A 243 -2.60 -12.96 -22.67
CA ILE A 243 -3.92 -13.48 -23.13
C ILE A 243 -5.06 -13.21 -22.17
N TYR A 244 -4.77 -12.73 -20.94
CA TYR A 244 -5.74 -12.40 -19.89
C TYR A 244 -5.88 -10.89 -19.64
N ASN A 245 -5.34 -10.05 -20.52
CA ASN A 245 -5.35 -8.61 -20.29
C ASN A 245 -5.69 -7.82 -21.57
N ILE A 246 -5.92 -6.52 -21.38
CA ILE A 246 -6.31 -5.60 -22.46
C ILE A 246 -5.27 -5.47 -23.57
N TYR A 247 -3.97 -5.64 -23.28
CA TYR A 247 -2.92 -5.59 -24.28
C TYR A 247 -3.02 -6.77 -25.26
N GLY A 248 -3.22 -7.97 -24.72
CA GLY A 248 -3.46 -9.16 -25.55
C GLY A 248 -4.67 -8.98 -26.45
N ALA A 249 -5.80 -8.56 -25.89
CA ALA A 249 -7.02 -8.37 -26.66
C ALA A 249 -6.90 -7.27 -27.73
N LEU A 250 -6.46 -6.06 -27.36
CA LEU A 250 -6.51 -4.92 -28.28
C LEU A 250 -5.31 -4.82 -29.21
N VAL A 251 -4.13 -5.24 -28.78
CA VAL A 251 -2.89 -5.08 -29.55
C VAL A 251 -2.43 -6.39 -30.19
N SER A 252 -2.28 -7.46 -29.39
CA SER A 252 -1.87 -8.76 -29.90
C SER A 252 -2.97 -9.49 -30.67
N LYS A 253 -4.24 -9.05 -30.51
CA LYS A 253 -5.42 -9.66 -31.13
C LYS A 253 -5.62 -11.12 -30.75
N LEU A 254 -5.17 -11.50 -29.54
CA LEU A 254 -5.25 -12.85 -29.03
C LEU A 254 -5.59 -12.83 -27.54
N CYS A 255 -6.68 -13.50 -27.14
CA CYS A 255 -7.07 -13.62 -25.73
C CYS A 255 -7.83 -14.91 -25.44
N VAL A 256 -8.17 -15.16 -24.17
CA VAL A 256 -8.93 -16.35 -23.71
C VAL A 256 -10.26 -15.98 -23.04
N CYS A 257 -10.74 -14.76 -23.19
CA CYS A 257 -12.02 -14.30 -22.61
C CYS A 257 -13.02 -13.99 -23.69
#